data_f7eaed4f768bf2dcdd847061d3a43fa3
#
_entry.id   f7eaed4f768bf2dcdd847061d3a43fa3
#
_cell.length_a   1.000
_cell.length_b   1.000
_cell.length_c   1.000
_cell.angle_alpha   90.00
_cell.angle_beta   90.00
_cell.angle_gamma   90.00
#
_symmetry.space_group_name_H-M   'P 1'
#
loop_
_entity.id
_entity.type
_entity.pdbx_description
1 polymer ?
#
loop_
_entity_poly.entity_id
_entity_poly.type
_entity_poly.pdbx_seq_one_letter_code
_entity_poly.pdbx_strand_id
1 'polypeptide(L)'
;MVRDAFATAAREGWAEILISDDNFHDWPLGERAVVESLQAWAKGGRRFTMLAVSYDDVIRRHARFVGWRGTWDHIMTCRKSPSADPLELPSVLWSPGWVMQRLDPVRCAGVAGGEADRRVLVREVLNEWLRSKSSPGFPSTTLGL
;
A
#
# COMPACT_ATOMS: atom_id res chain seq x y z
N MET A 1 -0.18 -4.87 -13.31
CA MET A 1 1.03 -4.22 -12.75
C MET A 1 1.13 -4.42 -11.24
N VAL A 2 0.12 -4.07 -10.49
CA VAL A 2 0.12 -4.27 -9.02
C VAL A 2 0.19 -5.75 -8.66
N ARG A 3 -0.57 -6.61 -9.33
CA ARG A 3 -0.53 -8.07 -9.11
C ARG A 3 0.87 -8.63 -9.29
N ASP A 4 1.53 -8.23 -10.37
CA ASP A 4 2.89 -8.69 -10.68
C ASP A 4 3.89 -8.18 -9.65
N ALA A 5 3.69 -6.96 -9.15
CA ALA A 5 4.55 -6.39 -8.12
C ALA A 5 4.51 -7.22 -6.83
N PHE A 6 3.33 -7.60 -6.36
CA PHE A 6 3.21 -8.43 -5.16
C PHE A 6 3.78 -9.84 -5.36
N ALA A 7 3.57 -10.43 -6.53
CA ALA A 7 4.17 -11.72 -6.86
C ALA A 7 5.70 -11.64 -6.88
N THR A 8 6.24 -10.57 -7.45
CA THR A 8 7.68 -10.31 -7.48
C THR A 8 8.24 -10.07 -6.08
N ALA A 9 7.52 -9.33 -5.23
CA ALA A 9 7.91 -9.09 -3.85
C ALA A 9 8.09 -10.41 -3.08
N ALA A 10 7.16 -11.34 -3.26
CA ALA A 10 7.22 -12.65 -2.63
C ALA A 10 8.41 -13.47 -3.14
N ARG A 11 8.62 -13.46 -4.46
CA ARG A 11 9.68 -14.22 -5.11
C ARG A 11 11.07 -13.68 -4.77
N GLU A 12 11.23 -12.35 -4.78
CA GLU A 12 12.51 -11.70 -4.54
C GLU A 12 12.78 -11.37 -3.09
N GLY A 13 11.77 -11.48 -2.23
CA GLY A 13 11.94 -11.22 -0.79
C GLY A 13 12.18 -9.76 -0.45
N TRP A 14 11.36 -8.85 -0.98
CA TRP A 14 11.48 -7.42 -0.66
C TRP A 14 11.36 -7.19 0.84
N ALA A 15 12.25 -6.38 1.40
CA ALA A 15 12.26 -6.10 2.84
C ALA A 15 11.09 -5.21 3.29
N GLU A 16 10.60 -4.37 2.39
CA GLU A 16 9.57 -3.38 2.70
C GLU A 16 8.68 -3.15 1.49
N ILE A 17 7.38 -2.97 1.74
CA ILE A 17 6.40 -2.53 0.75
C ILE A 17 5.67 -1.32 1.34
N LEU A 18 5.48 -0.28 0.54
CA LEU A 18 4.71 0.89 0.95
C LEU A 18 3.71 1.20 -0.16
N ILE A 19 2.41 1.22 0.18
CA ILE A 19 1.36 1.54 -0.78
C ILE A 19 0.57 2.76 -0.32
N SER A 20 0.21 3.60 -1.28
CA SER A 20 -0.57 4.81 -1.06
C SER A 20 -1.59 4.98 -2.16
N ASP A 21 -2.79 5.38 -1.80
CA ASP A 21 -3.87 5.70 -2.71
C ASP A 21 -4.97 6.41 -1.91
N ASP A 22 -5.88 7.09 -2.59
CA ASP A 22 -6.97 7.75 -1.87
C ASP A 22 -7.88 6.75 -1.15
N ASN A 23 -8.24 5.62 -1.77
CA ASN A 23 -9.15 4.63 -1.20
C ASN A 23 -8.87 3.18 -1.60
N PHE A 24 -7.93 2.90 -2.47
CA PHE A 24 -7.59 1.57 -3.00
C PHE A 24 -8.79 0.87 -3.69
N HIS A 25 -9.78 1.65 -4.16
CA HIS A 25 -11.00 1.13 -4.75
C HIS A 25 -10.72 0.18 -5.93
N ASP A 26 -9.83 0.56 -6.82
CA ASP A 26 -9.50 -0.17 -8.04
C ASP A 26 -8.20 -0.97 -7.94
N TRP A 27 -7.63 -1.07 -6.74
CA TRP A 27 -6.49 -1.95 -6.51
C TRP A 27 -6.97 -3.39 -6.32
N PRO A 28 -6.21 -4.40 -6.78
CA PRO A 28 -6.64 -5.80 -6.70
C PRO A 28 -6.34 -6.43 -5.33
N LEU A 29 -6.49 -5.70 -4.24
CA LEU A 29 -6.10 -6.18 -2.90
C LEU A 29 -6.94 -7.37 -2.42
N GLY A 30 -8.20 -7.46 -2.85
CA GLY A 30 -9.10 -8.54 -2.43
C GLY A 30 -8.98 -9.81 -3.26
N GLU A 31 -8.17 -9.82 -4.31
CA GLU A 31 -8.01 -11.01 -5.15
C GLU A 31 -7.21 -12.09 -4.42
N ARG A 32 -7.66 -13.33 -4.58
CA ARG A 32 -7.02 -14.48 -3.93
C ARG A 32 -5.53 -14.55 -4.27
N ALA A 33 -5.17 -14.40 -5.54
CA ALA A 33 -3.78 -14.49 -5.99
C ALA A 33 -2.90 -13.43 -5.33
N VAL A 34 -3.43 -12.22 -5.14
CA VAL A 34 -2.70 -11.13 -4.49
C VAL A 34 -2.48 -11.44 -3.01
N VAL A 35 -3.52 -11.89 -2.31
CA VAL A 35 -3.39 -12.24 -0.89
C VAL A 35 -2.47 -13.45 -0.70
N GLU A 36 -2.49 -14.43 -1.60
CA GLU A 36 -1.55 -15.54 -1.58
C GLU A 36 -0.11 -15.07 -1.75
N SER A 37 0.14 -14.10 -2.64
CA SER A 37 1.45 -13.49 -2.80
C SER A 37 1.88 -12.76 -1.53
N LEU A 38 0.99 -12.00 -0.92
CA LEU A 38 1.28 -11.29 0.33
C LEU A 38 1.55 -12.27 1.47
N GLN A 39 0.80 -13.36 1.55
CA GLN A 39 1.03 -14.40 2.55
C GLN A 39 2.41 -15.05 2.38
N ALA A 40 2.81 -15.33 1.15
CA ALA A 40 4.14 -15.87 0.85
C ALA A 40 5.26 -14.86 1.17
N TRP A 41 4.99 -13.58 0.98
CA TRP A 41 5.94 -12.51 1.27
C TRP A 41 6.09 -12.25 2.78
N ALA A 42 5.00 -12.32 3.53
CA ALA A 42 4.96 -11.89 4.93
C ALA A 42 5.81 -12.78 5.84
N LYS A 43 6.63 -12.15 6.65
CA LYS A 43 7.37 -12.79 7.74
C LYS A 43 7.93 -11.73 8.67
N GLY A 44 8.42 -12.16 9.85
CA GLY A 44 9.03 -11.24 10.81
C GLY A 44 10.22 -10.48 10.22
N GLY A 45 10.34 -9.21 10.58
CA GLY A 45 11.38 -8.33 10.07
C GLY A 45 11.03 -7.58 8.80
N ARG A 46 9.97 -7.98 8.09
CA ARG A 46 9.46 -7.23 6.94
C ARG A 46 8.50 -6.13 7.40
N ARG A 47 8.31 -5.13 6.55
CA ARG A 47 7.43 -3.99 6.86
C ARG A 47 6.50 -3.71 5.70
N PHE A 48 5.22 -3.49 6.03
CA PHE A 48 4.19 -3.11 5.07
C PHE A 48 3.50 -1.85 5.58
N THR A 49 3.56 -0.76 4.82
CA THR A 49 2.95 0.51 5.20
C THR A 49 1.86 0.89 4.20
N MET A 50 0.70 1.30 4.70
CA MET A 50 -0.40 1.80 3.90
C MET A 50 -0.72 3.23 4.26
N LEU A 51 -1.07 4.04 3.26
CA LEU A 51 -1.55 5.40 3.43
C LEU A 51 -2.77 5.62 2.54
N ALA A 52 -3.87 6.10 3.11
CA ALA A 52 -5.11 6.37 2.39
C ALA A 52 -5.85 7.56 2.99
N VAL A 53 -6.75 8.16 2.21
CA VAL A 53 -7.71 9.14 2.73
C VAL A 53 -8.77 8.39 3.53
N SER A 54 -9.26 7.27 3.01
CA SER A 54 -10.29 6.45 3.65
C SER A 54 -10.01 4.97 3.41
N TYR A 55 -10.33 4.13 4.40
CA TYR A 55 -10.25 2.67 4.31
C TYR A 55 -11.61 1.99 4.11
N ASP A 56 -12.68 2.75 3.94
CA ASP A 56 -14.03 2.21 3.82
C ASP A 56 -14.16 1.23 2.65
N ASP A 57 -13.60 1.58 1.49
CA ASP A 57 -13.63 0.70 0.33
C ASP A 57 -12.77 -0.55 0.50
N VAL A 58 -11.65 -0.44 1.21
CA VAL A 58 -10.81 -1.60 1.54
C VAL A 58 -11.62 -2.60 2.37
N ILE A 59 -12.30 -2.11 3.40
CA ILE A 59 -13.08 -2.96 4.31
C ILE A 59 -14.25 -3.61 3.57
N ARG A 60 -14.95 -2.86 2.71
CA ARG A 60 -16.11 -3.37 1.99
C ARG A 60 -15.78 -4.30 0.82
N ARG A 61 -14.68 -4.05 0.12
CA ARG A 61 -14.39 -4.70 -1.17
C ARG A 61 -13.25 -5.70 -1.13
N HIS A 62 -12.38 -5.61 -0.14
CA HIS A 62 -11.15 -6.41 -0.08
C HIS A 62 -11.08 -7.26 1.19
N ALA A 63 -12.14 -8.06 1.44
CA ALA A 63 -12.27 -8.84 2.66
C ALA A 63 -11.09 -9.78 2.93
N ARG A 64 -10.54 -10.41 1.89
CA ARG A 64 -9.38 -11.29 2.04
C ARG A 64 -8.16 -10.51 2.53
N PHE A 65 -7.97 -9.30 2.01
CA PHE A 65 -6.87 -8.43 2.43
C PHE A 65 -7.05 -8.00 3.89
N VAL A 66 -8.27 -7.67 4.29
CA VAL A 66 -8.57 -7.30 5.69
C VAL A 66 -8.20 -8.44 6.64
N GLY A 67 -8.54 -9.67 6.29
CA GLY A 67 -8.16 -10.84 7.08
C GLY A 67 -6.64 -11.02 7.17
N TRP A 68 -5.94 -10.89 6.05
CA TRP A 68 -4.48 -10.96 6.01
C TRP A 68 -3.85 -9.86 6.86
N ARG A 69 -4.35 -8.64 6.75
CA ARG A 69 -3.87 -7.49 7.53
C ARG A 69 -3.98 -7.76 9.02
N GLY A 70 -5.09 -8.33 9.48
CA GLY A 70 -5.29 -8.66 10.89
C GLY A 70 -4.29 -9.70 11.39
N THR A 71 -3.99 -10.72 10.57
CA THR A 71 -3.03 -11.76 10.92
C THR A 71 -1.61 -11.21 11.05
N TRP A 72 -1.24 -10.27 10.20
CA TRP A 72 0.12 -9.73 10.14
C TRP A 72 0.24 -8.32 10.71
N ASP A 73 -0.60 -7.97 11.68
CA ASP A 73 -0.64 -6.66 12.31
C ASP A 73 0.74 -6.15 12.76
N HIS A 74 1.57 -7.03 13.27
CA HIS A 74 2.89 -6.67 13.82
C HIS A 74 3.90 -6.18 12.77
N ILE A 75 3.67 -6.43 11.49
CA ILE A 75 4.51 -5.88 10.39
C ILE A 75 3.81 -4.75 9.64
N MET A 76 2.58 -4.42 10.03
CA MET A 76 1.74 -3.45 9.32
C MET A 76 1.75 -2.09 10.01
N THR A 77 1.86 -1.04 9.22
CA THR A 77 1.63 0.34 9.66
C THR A 77 0.59 0.94 8.71
N CYS A 78 -0.57 1.29 9.24
CA CYS A 78 -1.66 1.85 8.44
C CYS A 78 -1.95 3.27 8.90
N ARG A 79 -1.88 4.21 7.96
CA ARG A 79 -2.05 5.65 8.23
C ARG A 79 -3.18 6.18 7.36
N LYS A 80 -3.87 7.22 7.83
CA LYS A 80 -4.92 7.90 7.06
C LYS A 80 -4.72 9.41 7.08
N SER A 81 -5.14 10.05 5.98
CA SER A 81 -5.14 11.50 5.82
C SER A 81 -6.56 11.94 5.43
N PRO A 82 -7.52 11.94 6.36
CA PRO A 82 -8.93 12.14 6.02
C PRO A 82 -9.24 13.54 5.49
N SER A 83 -8.38 14.52 5.78
CA SER A 83 -8.56 15.90 5.30
C SER A 83 -7.82 16.18 4.00
N ALA A 84 -7.11 15.19 3.46
CA ALA A 84 -6.37 15.38 2.21
C ALA A 84 -7.32 15.44 1.01
N ASP A 85 -6.94 16.25 0.02
CA ASP A 85 -7.59 16.17 -1.29
C ASP A 85 -7.19 14.82 -1.91
N PRO A 86 -8.17 13.97 -2.30
CA PRO A 86 -7.86 12.68 -2.91
C PRO A 86 -6.94 12.78 -4.14
N LEU A 87 -6.99 13.90 -4.87
CA LEU A 87 -6.14 14.11 -6.05
C LEU A 87 -4.70 14.45 -5.69
N GLU A 88 -4.45 14.90 -4.47
CA GLU A 88 -3.10 15.25 -4.01
C GLU A 88 -2.37 14.08 -3.40
N LEU A 89 -3.11 13.12 -2.84
CA LEU A 89 -2.49 11.95 -2.22
C LEU A 89 -1.90 11.05 -3.31
N PRO A 90 -0.61 10.71 -3.24
CA PRO A 90 0.00 9.87 -4.27
C PRO A 90 -0.66 8.50 -4.37
N SER A 91 -0.82 7.99 -5.61
CA SER A 91 -1.22 6.61 -5.87
C SER A 91 0.02 5.84 -6.31
N VAL A 92 0.60 5.07 -5.38
CA VAL A 92 1.94 4.53 -5.58
C VAL A 92 2.13 3.21 -4.83
N LEU A 93 2.96 2.33 -5.42
CA LEU A 93 3.54 1.17 -4.73
C LEU A 93 5.05 1.37 -4.74
N TRP A 94 5.65 1.40 -3.57
CA TRP A 94 7.07 1.62 -3.41
C TRP A 94 7.74 0.42 -2.72
N SER A 95 8.92 0.08 -3.20
CA SER A 95 9.82 -0.88 -2.55
C SER A 95 11.26 -0.38 -2.67
N PRO A 96 12.19 -0.97 -1.95
CA PRO A 96 13.60 -0.55 -2.05
C PRO A 96 14.20 -0.71 -3.44
N GLY A 97 13.68 -1.60 -4.28
CA GLY A 97 14.23 -1.87 -5.61
C GLY A 97 13.34 -1.49 -6.79
N TRP A 98 12.09 -1.11 -6.53
CA TRP A 98 11.14 -0.86 -7.61
C TRP A 98 10.01 0.03 -7.14
N VAL A 99 9.51 0.89 -8.01
CA VAL A 99 8.40 1.78 -7.71
C VAL A 99 7.42 1.83 -8.89
N MET A 100 6.13 1.88 -8.58
CA MET A 100 5.06 2.15 -9.52
C MET A 100 4.29 3.37 -9.03
N GLN A 101 4.07 4.34 -9.89
CA GLN A 101 3.33 5.56 -9.57
C GLN A 101 2.25 5.79 -10.62
N ARG A 102 1.01 5.94 -10.19
CA ARG A 102 -0.07 6.32 -11.09
C ARG A 102 -0.14 7.85 -11.17
N LEU A 103 0.08 8.36 -12.38
CA LEU A 103 0.08 9.80 -12.64
C LEU A 103 -1.31 10.32 -13.00
N ASP A 104 -2.16 9.45 -13.57
CA ASP A 104 -3.53 9.76 -13.93
C ASP A 104 -4.43 8.60 -13.50
N PRO A 105 -5.04 8.66 -12.29
CA PRO A 105 -5.89 7.58 -11.79
C PRO A 105 -7.12 7.31 -12.67
N VAL A 106 -7.65 8.34 -13.31
CA VAL A 106 -8.85 8.21 -14.16
C VAL A 106 -8.55 7.35 -15.38
N ARG A 107 -7.37 7.54 -15.97
CA ARG A 107 -6.95 6.77 -17.16
C ARG A 107 -6.12 5.56 -16.80
N CYS A 108 -5.88 5.33 -15.52
CA CYS A 108 -4.97 4.29 -15.03
C CYS A 108 -3.57 4.37 -15.64
N ALA A 109 -3.17 5.58 -16.08
CA ALA A 109 -1.86 5.82 -16.64
C ALA A 109 -0.83 6.02 -15.52
N GLY A 110 0.35 5.45 -15.70
CA GLY A 110 1.39 5.57 -14.71
C GLY A 110 2.75 5.19 -15.23
N VAL A 111 3.73 5.23 -14.34
CA VAL A 111 5.11 4.86 -14.62
C VAL A 111 5.59 3.85 -13.58
N ALA A 112 6.46 2.95 -14.00
CA ALA A 112 7.03 1.95 -13.11
C ALA A 112 8.48 1.68 -13.51
N GLY A 113 9.28 1.28 -12.54
CA GLY A 113 10.67 0.91 -12.78
C GLY A 113 11.51 0.94 -11.52
N GLY A 114 12.80 0.59 -11.68
CA GLY A 114 13.75 0.52 -10.57
C GLY A 114 14.72 1.69 -10.50
N GLU A 115 14.46 2.80 -11.17
CA GLU A 115 15.34 3.96 -11.21
C GLU A 115 15.56 4.56 -9.83
N ALA A 116 16.82 4.71 -9.43
CA ALA A 116 17.19 5.15 -8.08
C ALA A 116 16.62 6.52 -7.73
N ASP A 117 16.69 7.48 -8.66
CA ASP A 117 16.21 8.85 -8.42
C ASP A 117 14.70 8.87 -8.15
N ARG A 118 13.95 8.10 -8.92
CA ARG A 118 12.50 8.00 -8.74
C ARG A 118 12.15 7.35 -7.40
N ARG A 119 12.85 6.28 -7.01
CA ARG A 119 12.64 5.61 -5.74
C ARG A 119 12.86 6.56 -4.56
N VAL A 120 13.93 7.33 -4.60
CA VAL A 120 14.26 8.31 -3.55
C VAL A 120 13.20 9.41 -3.49
N LEU A 121 12.84 10.01 -4.62
CA LEU A 121 11.84 11.07 -4.67
C LEU A 121 10.47 10.61 -4.14
N VAL A 122 10.00 9.47 -4.59
CA VAL A 122 8.71 8.92 -4.15
C VAL A 122 8.76 8.65 -2.65
N ARG A 123 9.85 8.07 -2.15
CA ARG A 123 9.99 7.80 -0.72
C ARG A 123 9.97 9.07 0.12
N GLU A 124 10.62 10.13 -0.34
CA GLU A 124 10.62 11.43 0.36
C GLU A 124 9.21 12.02 0.44
N VAL A 125 8.45 11.98 -0.67
CA VAL A 125 7.07 12.44 -0.70
C VAL A 125 6.20 11.65 0.27
N LEU A 126 6.32 10.33 0.26
CA LEU A 126 5.55 9.47 1.15
C LEU A 126 5.92 9.68 2.62
N ASN A 127 7.20 9.84 2.93
CA ASN A 127 7.65 10.11 4.29
C ASN A 127 7.06 11.43 4.82
N GLU A 128 6.96 12.46 3.99
CA GLU A 128 6.36 13.73 4.38
C GLU A 128 4.87 13.54 4.73
N TRP A 129 4.11 12.81 3.90
CA TRP A 129 2.72 12.50 4.20
C TRP A 129 2.56 11.72 5.49
N LEU A 130 3.37 10.68 5.67
CA LEU A 130 3.31 9.82 6.86
C LEU A 130 3.65 10.58 8.13
N ARG A 131 4.66 11.44 8.09
CA ARG A 131 5.14 12.16 9.27
C ARG A 131 4.26 13.33 9.65
N SER A 132 3.86 14.15 8.66
CA SER A 132 3.28 15.47 8.91
C SER A 132 1.80 15.58 8.60
N LYS A 133 1.24 14.67 7.79
CA LYS A 133 -0.11 14.81 7.23
C LYS A 133 -1.00 13.61 7.48
N SER A 134 -0.62 12.71 8.37
CA SER A 134 -1.40 11.49 8.61
C SER A 134 -1.52 11.15 10.08
N SER A 135 -2.48 10.30 10.38
CA SER A 135 -2.73 9.74 11.72
C SER A 135 -2.98 8.23 11.59
N PRO A 136 -2.91 7.45 12.69
CA PRO A 136 -3.22 6.02 12.62
C PRO A 136 -4.61 5.75 12.07
N GLY A 137 -4.73 4.72 11.24
CA GLY A 137 -5.99 4.31 10.63
C GLY A 137 -6.05 2.80 10.42
N PHE A 138 -7.20 2.29 9.95
CA PHE A 138 -7.42 0.89 9.62
C PHE A 138 -6.95 -0.05 10.74
N PRO A 139 -7.63 -0.07 11.90
CA PRO A 139 -7.24 -0.92 13.02
C PRO A 139 -7.32 -2.40 12.63
N SER A 140 -6.57 -3.24 13.35
CA SER A 140 -6.48 -4.67 13.07
C SER A 140 -7.75 -5.44 13.40
N THR A 141 -8.64 -4.87 14.20
CA THR A 141 -9.93 -5.48 14.56
C THR A 141 -11.08 -4.59 14.10
N THR A 142 -12.20 -5.22 13.75
CA THR A 142 -13.38 -4.50 13.28
C THR A 142 -14.00 -3.61 14.37
N LEU A 143 -13.75 -3.91 15.64
CA LEU A 143 -14.26 -3.12 16.76
C LEU A 143 -13.30 -2.03 17.18
N GLY A 144 -12.13 -1.94 16.59
CA GLY A 144 -11.10 -0.99 16.99
C GLY A 144 -10.53 -1.23 18.38
N LEU A 145 -10.69 -2.42 18.85
CA LEU A 145 -10.28 -2.82 20.19
C LEU A 145 -8.94 -3.51 20.20
#